data_8599b7abdfb760622e6d2f63c99132a0
#
_entry.id   8599b7abdfb760622e6d2f63c99132a0
#
_cell.length_a   1.000
_cell.length_b   1.000
_cell.length_c   1.000
_cell.angle_alpha   90.00
_cell.angle_beta   90.00
_cell.angle_gamma   90.00
#
_symmetry.space_group_name_H-M   'P 1'
#
loop_
_entity.id
_entity.type
_entity.pdbx_description
1 polymer ?
#
loop_
_entity_poly.entity_id
_entity_poly.type
_entity_poly.pdbx_seq_one_letter_code
_entity_poly.pdbx_strand_id
1 'polypeptide(L)'
;MTKGLQIGKQSLSFEKPVYIMSAASIVGPKEGEGPLKDTFDEIVEDPTFGKDSWEEGESEMMRQTSLLALRKAKMKAEDVRYLFAGDLLGQLIATTFGLMEFNIPLFGLYLSLIHISEPT
;
A
#
# COMPACT_ATOMS: atom_id res chain seq x y z
N MET A 1 9.18 13.92 -26.91
CA MET A 1 9.18 12.46 -26.89
C MET A 1 10.33 11.99 -26.02
N THR A 2 10.03 11.37 -24.92
CA THR A 2 11.05 10.83 -24.03
C THR A 2 11.73 9.66 -24.71
N LYS A 3 13.03 9.76 -24.92
CA LYS A 3 13.86 8.63 -25.32
C LYS A 3 13.65 7.51 -24.32
N GLY A 4 13.53 6.29 -24.84
CA GLY A 4 13.21 5.10 -24.10
C GLY A 4 13.70 5.08 -22.67
N LEU A 5 12.76 5.07 -21.75
CA LEU A 5 13.04 4.94 -20.33
C LEU A 5 13.58 3.56 -19.98
N GLN A 6 13.46 2.60 -20.90
CA GLN A 6 13.85 1.23 -20.65
C GLN A 6 15.36 1.05 -20.74
N ILE A 7 15.94 0.46 -19.69
CA ILE A 7 17.33 0.04 -19.64
C ILE A 7 17.36 -1.48 -19.51
N GLY A 8 18.03 -2.16 -20.46
CA GLY A 8 18.03 -3.61 -20.49
C GLY A 8 16.64 -4.17 -20.76
N LYS A 9 16.27 -5.25 -20.07
CA LYS A 9 15.01 -5.95 -20.30
C LYS A 9 13.88 -5.55 -19.33
N GLN A 10 14.21 -5.11 -18.14
CA GLN A 10 13.24 -4.99 -17.05
C GLN A 10 13.36 -3.70 -16.25
N SER A 11 14.29 -2.84 -16.58
CA SER A 11 14.52 -1.62 -15.80
C SER A 11 14.07 -0.38 -16.53
N LEU A 12 13.63 0.60 -15.77
CA LEU A 12 13.27 1.91 -16.26
C LEU A 12 14.18 2.96 -15.62
N SER A 13 14.62 3.92 -16.42
CA SER A 13 15.37 5.07 -15.93
C SER A 13 14.62 6.35 -16.30
N PHE A 14 14.53 7.26 -15.35
CA PHE A 14 13.83 8.52 -15.54
C PHE A 14 14.85 9.66 -15.66
N GLU A 15 14.64 10.56 -16.62
CA GLU A 15 15.51 11.73 -16.81
C GLU A 15 15.45 12.66 -15.59
N LYS A 16 14.27 12.79 -14.99
CA LYS A 16 14.09 13.57 -13.77
C LYS A 16 14.00 12.62 -12.60
N PRO A 17 14.62 12.95 -11.46
CA PRO A 17 14.51 12.13 -10.27
C PRO A 17 13.07 11.92 -9.83
N VAL A 18 12.78 10.70 -9.35
CA VAL A 18 11.49 10.35 -8.76
C VAL A 18 11.69 10.25 -7.25
N TYR A 19 10.84 10.91 -6.49
CA TYR A 19 10.95 11.00 -5.05
C TYR A 19 9.79 10.31 -4.35
N ILE A 20 10.09 9.68 -3.21
CA ILE A 20 9.06 9.19 -2.30
C ILE A 20 8.57 10.42 -1.50
N MET A 21 7.32 10.81 -1.69
CA MET A 21 6.77 11.98 -1.01
C MET A 21 6.36 11.71 0.43
N SER A 22 5.89 10.52 0.72
CA SER A 22 5.52 10.10 2.07
C SER A 22 5.50 8.60 2.16
N ALA A 23 5.46 8.09 3.38
CA ALA A 23 5.24 6.70 3.68
C ALA A 23 4.37 6.60 4.93
N ALA A 24 3.55 5.55 5.02
CA ALA A 24 2.70 5.32 6.18
C ALA A 24 2.68 3.84 6.53
N SER A 25 2.57 3.57 7.82
CA SER A 25 2.52 2.21 8.35
C SER A 25 1.47 2.11 9.45
N ILE A 26 0.51 1.21 9.25
CA ILE A 26 -0.49 0.87 10.27
C ILE A 26 -0.39 -0.63 10.48
N VAL A 27 -0.30 -1.05 11.73
CA VAL A 27 -0.11 -2.44 12.08
C VAL A 27 -1.13 -2.90 13.12
N GLY A 28 -1.29 -4.20 13.24
CA GLY A 28 -2.14 -4.82 14.23
C GLY A 28 -1.45 -5.01 15.58
N PRO A 29 -2.14 -5.64 16.54
CA PRO A 29 -1.66 -5.74 17.93
C PRO A 29 -0.35 -6.51 18.07
N LYS A 30 -0.12 -7.54 17.29
CA LYS A 30 1.10 -8.35 17.41
C LYS A 30 2.36 -7.54 17.12
N GLU A 31 2.32 -6.71 16.08
CA GLU A 31 3.45 -5.83 15.76
C GLU A 31 3.61 -4.74 16.81
N GLY A 32 2.51 -4.32 17.45
CA GLY A 32 2.53 -3.38 18.56
C GLY A 32 3.22 -3.92 19.82
N GLU A 33 3.36 -5.23 19.94
CA GLU A 33 4.10 -5.88 21.03
C GLU A 33 5.55 -6.19 20.66
N GLY A 34 5.90 -6.04 19.39
CA GLY A 34 7.21 -6.38 18.86
C GLY A 34 8.27 -5.31 19.09
N PRO A 35 9.51 -5.63 18.71
CA PRO A 35 10.65 -4.72 18.93
C PRO A 35 10.60 -3.44 18.09
N LEU A 36 9.83 -3.42 17.03
CA LEU A 36 9.70 -2.27 16.12
C LEU A 36 8.48 -1.40 16.41
N LYS A 37 7.79 -1.63 17.53
CA LYS A 37 6.54 -0.95 17.87
C LYS A 37 6.59 0.58 17.77
N ASP A 38 7.73 1.16 18.12
CA ASP A 38 7.90 2.62 18.13
C ASP A 38 8.20 3.21 16.75
N THR A 39 8.30 2.36 15.73
CA THR A 39 8.61 2.79 14.35
C THR A 39 7.37 2.92 13.47
N PHE A 40 6.24 2.38 13.89
CA PHE A 40 5.00 2.44 13.12
C PHE A 40 4.23 3.73 13.39
N ASP A 41 3.55 4.25 12.37
CA ASP A 41 2.74 5.45 12.52
C ASP A 41 1.53 5.21 13.43
N GLU A 42 0.91 4.04 13.31
CA GLU A 42 -0.28 3.70 14.10
C GLU A 42 -0.31 2.20 14.41
N ILE A 43 -0.72 1.89 15.63
CA ILE A 43 -0.94 0.50 16.08
C ILE A 43 -2.43 0.38 16.43
N VAL A 44 -3.14 -0.51 15.76
CA VAL A 44 -4.56 -0.77 16.01
C VAL A 44 -4.68 -2.00 16.89
N GLU A 45 -5.31 -1.86 18.05
CA GLU A 45 -5.42 -2.95 19.02
C GLU A 45 -6.38 -4.05 18.59
N ASP A 46 -7.41 -3.71 17.81
CA ASP A 46 -8.35 -4.68 17.27
C ASP A 46 -7.77 -5.34 16.03
N PRO A 47 -7.51 -6.67 16.07
CA PRO A 47 -6.91 -7.35 14.92
C PRO A 47 -7.78 -7.38 13.66
N THR A 48 -9.07 -7.15 13.79
CA THR A 48 -10.00 -7.08 12.66
C THR A 48 -10.34 -5.64 12.24
N PHE A 49 -9.70 -4.65 12.85
CA PHE A 49 -9.92 -3.22 12.55
C PHE A 49 -11.38 -2.80 12.66
N GLY A 50 -12.09 -3.35 13.65
CA GLY A 50 -13.49 -3.05 13.91
C GLY A 50 -14.47 -3.71 12.96
N LYS A 51 -14.03 -4.68 12.17
CA LYS A 51 -14.85 -5.39 11.19
C LYS A 51 -15.23 -6.79 11.66
N ASP A 52 -16.18 -7.41 10.97
CA ASP A 52 -16.72 -8.71 11.34
C ASP A 52 -15.87 -9.89 10.83
N SER A 53 -15.01 -9.64 9.85
CA SER A 53 -14.15 -10.67 9.27
C SER A 53 -12.72 -10.20 9.08
N TRP A 54 -11.79 -11.14 8.91
CA TRP A 54 -10.38 -10.83 8.63
C TRP A 54 -10.21 -10.13 7.29
N GLU A 55 -11.00 -10.53 6.28
CA GLU A 55 -10.95 -9.94 4.94
C GLU A 55 -11.41 -8.49 4.95
N GLU A 56 -12.47 -8.19 5.68
CA GLU A 56 -12.94 -6.81 5.87
C GLU A 56 -11.95 -5.99 6.68
N GLY A 57 -11.31 -6.61 7.67
CA GLY A 57 -10.25 -5.98 8.45
C GLY A 57 -9.05 -5.61 7.58
N GLU A 58 -8.63 -6.48 6.67
CA GLU A 58 -7.56 -6.21 5.73
C GLU A 58 -7.92 -5.07 4.78
N SER A 59 -9.17 -5.04 4.27
CA SER A 59 -9.66 -3.93 3.45
C SER A 59 -9.61 -2.59 4.19
N GLU A 60 -10.02 -2.59 5.44
CA GLU A 60 -10.01 -1.39 6.26
C GLU A 60 -8.58 -0.91 6.58
N MET A 61 -7.68 -1.86 6.87
CA MET A 61 -6.26 -1.56 7.06
C MET A 61 -5.68 -0.88 5.82
N MET A 62 -5.97 -1.43 4.65
CA MET A 62 -5.51 -0.89 3.37
C MET A 62 -6.03 0.53 3.16
N ARG A 63 -7.33 0.75 3.42
CA ARG A 63 -7.97 2.05 3.28
C ARG A 63 -7.35 3.08 4.22
N GLN A 64 -7.25 2.77 5.50
CA GLN A 64 -6.70 3.68 6.51
C GLN A 64 -5.25 4.03 6.25
N THR A 65 -4.43 3.05 5.88
CA THR A 65 -3.01 3.28 5.59
C THR A 65 -2.84 4.18 4.38
N SER A 66 -3.65 3.98 3.34
CA SER A 66 -3.62 4.83 2.15
C SER A 66 -4.03 6.26 2.46
N LEU A 67 -5.08 6.44 3.26
CA LEU A 67 -5.49 7.77 3.72
C LEU A 67 -4.41 8.46 4.54
N LEU A 68 -3.75 7.73 5.41
CA LEU A 68 -2.67 8.29 6.23
C LEU A 68 -1.49 8.74 5.36
N ALA A 69 -1.10 7.92 4.38
CA ALA A 69 -0.03 8.28 3.45
C ALA A 69 -0.36 9.56 2.66
N LEU A 70 -1.59 9.66 2.15
CA LEU A 70 -2.04 10.86 1.45
C LEU A 70 -2.03 12.09 2.37
N ARG A 71 -2.51 11.94 3.59
CA ARG A 71 -2.52 13.02 4.58
C ARG A 71 -1.11 13.50 4.91
N LYS A 72 -0.18 12.58 5.09
CA LYS A 72 1.23 12.92 5.35
C LYS A 72 1.87 13.64 4.16
N ALA A 73 1.49 13.30 2.95
CA ALA A 73 1.94 13.97 1.74
C ALA A 73 1.20 15.29 1.46
N LYS A 74 0.15 15.61 2.22
CA LYS A 74 -0.75 16.75 2.00
C LYS A 74 -1.38 16.70 0.60
N MET A 75 -1.74 15.50 0.16
CA MET A 75 -2.34 15.22 -1.13
C MET A 75 -3.75 14.68 -0.97
N LYS A 76 -4.56 14.90 -2.00
CA LYS A 76 -5.88 14.29 -2.12
C LYS A 76 -5.81 13.07 -3.04
N ALA A 77 -6.77 12.15 -2.91
CA ALA A 77 -6.85 10.99 -3.78
C ALA A 77 -6.90 11.36 -5.27
N GLU A 78 -7.58 12.45 -5.60
CA GLU A 78 -7.69 12.95 -6.98
C GLU A 78 -6.36 13.43 -7.58
N ASP A 79 -5.35 13.69 -6.75
CA ASP A 79 -4.02 14.08 -7.21
C ASP A 79 -3.16 12.86 -7.63
N VAL A 80 -3.63 11.65 -7.34
CA VAL A 80 -2.92 10.41 -7.62
C VAL A 80 -3.43 9.81 -8.93
N ARG A 81 -2.52 9.51 -9.84
CA ARG A 81 -2.88 8.97 -11.16
C ARG A 81 -3.04 7.46 -11.19
N TYR A 82 -2.18 6.76 -10.47
CA TYR A 82 -2.14 5.30 -10.50
C TYR A 82 -1.89 4.77 -9.09
N LEU A 83 -2.45 3.62 -8.83
CA LEU A 83 -2.32 2.94 -7.55
C LEU A 83 -1.87 1.50 -7.81
N PHE A 84 -0.75 1.14 -7.21
CA PHE A 84 -0.24 -0.22 -7.26
C PHE A 84 -0.34 -0.82 -5.87
N ALA A 85 -1.10 -1.87 -5.72
CA ALA A 85 -1.34 -2.44 -4.41
C ALA A 85 -1.62 -3.94 -4.48
N GLY A 86 -1.38 -4.61 -3.37
CA GLY A 86 -1.65 -6.03 -3.23
C GLY A 86 -1.94 -6.39 -1.78
N ASP A 87 -2.47 -7.57 -1.58
CA ASP A 87 -2.73 -8.13 -0.27
C ASP A 87 -2.38 -9.62 -0.25
N LEU A 88 -2.33 -10.21 0.92
CA LEU A 88 -1.98 -11.61 1.09
C LEU A 88 -3.17 -12.49 1.40
N LEU A 89 -4.11 -12.00 2.19
CA LEU A 89 -5.23 -12.79 2.67
C LEU A 89 -6.34 -12.93 1.64
N GLY A 90 -6.72 -11.82 1.01
CA GLY A 90 -7.90 -11.74 0.17
C GLY A 90 -7.65 -11.90 -1.33
N GLN A 91 -6.45 -12.23 -1.79
CA GLN A 91 -6.11 -12.39 -3.22
C GLN A 91 -6.59 -11.21 -4.08
N LEU A 92 -6.28 -9.99 -3.66
CA LEU A 92 -6.69 -8.70 -4.25
C LEU A 92 -8.14 -8.30 -3.98
N ILE A 93 -8.94 -9.12 -3.34
CA ILE A 93 -10.30 -8.74 -2.96
C ILE A 93 -10.27 -7.61 -1.93
N ALA A 94 -9.48 -7.78 -0.88
CA ALA A 94 -9.32 -6.78 0.17
C ALA A 94 -8.78 -5.46 -0.38
N THR A 95 -7.76 -5.53 -1.25
CA THR A 95 -7.20 -4.36 -1.92
C THR A 95 -8.25 -3.64 -2.76
N THR A 96 -8.99 -4.38 -3.57
CA THR A 96 -10.01 -3.81 -4.44
C THR A 96 -11.10 -3.08 -3.64
N PHE A 97 -11.67 -3.73 -2.64
CA PHE A 97 -12.72 -3.11 -1.83
C PHE A 97 -12.20 -1.98 -0.95
N GLY A 98 -11.01 -2.14 -0.37
CA GLY A 98 -10.43 -1.12 0.49
C GLY A 98 -10.07 0.18 -0.23
N LEU A 99 -9.69 0.09 -1.49
CA LEU A 99 -9.21 1.24 -2.28
C LEU A 99 -10.22 1.74 -3.31
N MET A 100 -11.37 1.09 -3.43
CA MET A 100 -12.41 1.45 -4.42
C MET A 100 -12.91 2.89 -4.27
N GLU A 101 -13.05 3.38 -3.05
CA GLU A 101 -13.57 4.73 -2.79
C GLU A 101 -12.65 5.85 -3.32
N PHE A 102 -11.38 5.57 -3.52
CA PHE A 102 -10.43 6.57 -4.01
C PHE A 102 -10.62 6.90 -5.48
N ASN A 103 -11.29 6.04 -6.23
CA ASN A 103 -11.57 6.23 -7.65
C ASN A 103 -10.30 6.47 -8.48
N ILE A 104 -9.23 5.77 -8.13
CA ILE A 104 -7.93 5.83 -8.81
C ILE A 104 -7.74 4.53 -9.61
N PRO A 105 -7.24 4.57 -10.84
CA PRO A 105 -6.89 3.34 -11.57
C PRO A 105 -5.98 2.44 -10.73
N LEU A 106 -6.46 1.23 -10.44
CA LEU A 106 -5.79 0.28 -9.58
C LEU A 106 -5.13 -0.83 -10.39
N PHE A 107 -3.84 -1.03 -10.13
CA PHE A 107 -3.08 -2.17 -10.64
C PHE A 107 -2.81 -3.13 -9.49
N GLY A 108 -3.49 -4.26 -9.49
CA GLY A 108 -3.33 -5.28 -8.46
C GLY A 108 -2.03 -6.06 -8.63
N LEU A 109 -1.30 -6.22 -7.53
CA LEU A 109 -0.04 -6.97 -7.50
C LEU A 109 -0.31 -8.35 -6.88
N TYR A 110 -0.81 -9.27 -7.69
CA TYR A 110 -1.11 -10.62 -7.25
C TYR A 110 0.18 -11.45 -7.13
N LEU A 111 0.33 -12.12 -6.00
CA LEU A 111 1.52 -12.91 -5.65
C LEU A 111 2.84 -12.11 -5.65
N SER A 112 2.78 -10.79 -5.66
CA SER A 112 3.97 -9.95 -5.71
C SER A 112 4.90 -10.19 -4.51
N LEU A 113 4.35 -10.38 -3.33
CA LEU A 113 5.11 -10.60 -2.11
C LEU A 113 5.74 -11.99 -2.04
N ILE A 114 5.30 -12.93 -2.88
CA ILE A 114 5.83 -14.29 -2.93
C ILE A 114 6.88 -14.43 -4.03
N HIS A 115 6.63 -13.83 -5.20
CA HIS A 115 7.44 -14.07 -6.40
C HIS A 115 8.28 -12.90 -6.87
N ILE A 116 7.85 -11.66 -6.65
CA ILE A 116 8.47 -10.47 -7.22
C ILE A 116 9.24 -9.67 -6.18
N SER A 117 8.64 -9.48 -5.02
CA SER A 117 9.22 -8.71 -3.92
C SER A 117 9.64 -9.61 -2.77
N GLU A 118 10.10 -10.81 -3.10
CA GLU A 118 10.47 -11.82 -2.11
C GLU A 118 11.40 -11.25 -1.04
N PRO A 119 10.94 -11.18 0.20
CA PRO A 119 11.81 -10.80 1.31
C PRO A 119 12.70 -11.99 1.64
N THR A 120 13.91 -11.91 1.30
CA THR A 120 14.89 -12.93 1.69
C THR A 120 15.25 -12.77 3.15
#